data_68a344e303b79b6c0622dcd831f3f846
#
_entry.id   68a344e303b79b6c0622dcd831f3f846
#
_cell.length_a   1.000
_cell.length_b   1.000
_cell.length_c   1.000
_cell.angle_alpha   90.00
_cell.angle_beta   90.00
_cell.angle_gamma   90.00
#
_symmetry.space_group_name_H-M   'P 1'
#
loop_
_entity.id
_entity.type
_entity.pdbx_description
1 polymer ?
#
loop_
_entity_poly.entity_id
_entity_poly.type
_entity_poly.pdbx_seq_one_letter_code
_entity_poly.pdbx_strand_id
1 'polypeptide(L)'
;LYCADDAPASGASGNRQGALYPLLSAHDPALFQFFPAAFTFARRLYDALPVAFDHDWCGVTQLGWDEKSQQKIAQMLSLGLPEEIARAVSAQEVADTAGVETGCGGIQYPLGGWLCPAELTAAVIALAQSRGLTTHYAHKVESLSRTERWDLRFADGKEASHASVVLANGHHISQFIQTAALPVYPVGGQVSHIPTAPALGKLRQVLCYDGYLTPQNPSNGHHCIGASYHRGETDMRYSEADQAQNRQRLIDCFPDAAWAKEVDVSEGDARCGVRCATRDHLPMVGNV
;
A
#
# COMPACT_ATOMS: atom_id res chain seq x y z
N LEU A 1 13.53 14.89 -12.45
CA LEU A 1 12.86 14.55 -11.21
C LEU A 1 13.59 15.18 -10.03
N TYR A 2 12.88 15.93 -9.20
CA TYR A 2 13.38 16.45 -7.92
C TYR A 2 12.71 15.70 -6.77
N CYS A 3 13.48 15.25 -5.80
CA CYS A 3 13.00 14.58 -4.60
C CYS A 3 13.60 15.26 -3.37
N ALA A 4 12.78 15.50 -2.35
CA ALA A 4 13.23 16.06 -1.10
C ALA A 4 14.11 15.09 -0.29
N ASP A 5 13.84 13.79 -0.45
CA ASP A 5 14.60 12.73 0.20
C ASP A 5 15.90 12.42 -0.56
N ASP A 6 16.79 11.69 0.08
CA ASP A 6 18.11 11.30 -0.43
C ASP A 6 18.06 10.04 -1.35
N ALA A 7 16.93 9.34 -1.35
CA ALA A 7 16.71 8.13 -2.14
C ALA A 7 15.25 8.02 -2.63
N PRO A 8 14.97 7.22 -3.67
CA PRO A 8 13.62 6.94 -4.10
C PRO A 8 12.84 6.14 -3.05
N ALA A 9 11.52 6.33 -3.00
CA ALA A 9 10.59 5.59 -2.14
C ALA A 9 10.88 5.73 -0.63
N SER A 10 11.49 6.81 -0.18
CA SER A 10 11.77 7.06 1.25
C SER A 10 10.50 7.36 2.06
N GLY A 11 9.41 7.79 1.42
CA GLY A 11 8.11 8.04 2.05
C GLY A 11 7.23 6.79 2.21
N ALA A 12 5.92 6.94 2.05
CA ALA A 12 4.92 5.86 2.21
C ALA A 12 5.10 4.69 1.24
N SER A 13 5.76 4.89 0.10
CA SER A 13 6.07 3.83 -0.88
C SER A 13 7.27 2.96 -0.50
N GLY A 14 7.86 3.14 0.67
CA GLY A 14 9.06 2.41 1.09
C GLY A 14 8.80 1.04 1.71
N ASN A 15 7.57 0.51 1.68
CA ASN A 15 7.26 -0.79 2.26
C ASN A 15 7.94 -1.93 1.50
N ARG A 16 8.33 -2.99 2.24
CA ARG A 16 8.90 -4.20 1.65
C ARG A 16 7.84 -5.07 0.97
N GLN A 17 6.60 -5.06 1.47
CA GLN A 17 5.46 -5.76 0.89
C GLN A 17 4.20 -4.94 1.09
N GLY A 18 3.49 -4.70 0.00
CA GLY A 18 2.19 -4.05 -0.01
C GLY A 18 1.17 -4.93 -0.74
N ALA A 19 -0.01 -5.12 -0.17
CA ALA A 19 -1.08 -5.89 -0.79
C ALA A 19 -1.65 -5.17 -2.00
N LEU A 20 -1.85 -5.89 -3.10
CA LEU A 20 -2.49 -5.41 -4.32
C LEU A 20 -3.82 -6.14 -4.54
N TYR A 21 -4.92 -5.44 -4.38
CA TYR A 21 -6.27 -5.90 -4.65
C TYR A 21 -7.23 -4.72 -4.86
N PRO A 22 -8.42 -4.89 -5.47
CA PRO A 22 -9.32 -3.78 -5.73
C PRO A 22 -10.05 -3.34 -4.45
N LEU A 23 -10.21 -2.03 -4.27
CA LEU A 23 -11.10 -1.49 -3.25
C LEU A 23 -12.54 -1.56 -3.77
N LEU A 24 -13.35 -2.45 -3.19
CA LEU A 24 -14.75 -2.62 -3.56
C LEU A 24 -15.67 -1.92 -2.56
N SER A 25 -16.72 -1.28 -3.06
CA SER A 25 -17.79 -0.71 -2.26
C SER A 25 -19.13 -0.91 -2.97
N ALA A 26 -20.10 -1.51 -2.27
CA ALA A 26 -21.47 -1.62 -2.77
C ALA A 26 -22.26 -0.30 -2.66
N HIS A 27 -21.76 0.65 -1.86
CA HIS A 27 -22.44 1.92 -1.60
C HIS A 27 -21.89 3.06 -2.45
N ASP A 28 -20.76 2.89 -3.10
CA ASP A 28 -20.13 3.91 -3.93
C ASP A 28 -19.89 3.38 -5.36
N PRO A 29 -20.75 3.76 -6.31
CA PRO A 29 -20.63 3.35 -7.69
C PRO A 29 -19.31 3.78 -8.36
N ALA A 30 -18.71 4.90 -7.95
CA ALA A 30 -17.46 5.38 -8.52
C ALA A 30 -16.30 4.45 -8.14
N LEU A 31 -16.24 3.99 -6.90
CA LEU A 31 -15.26 3.01 -6.45
C LEU A 31 -15.41 1.68 -7.19
N PHE A 32 -16.65 1.22 -7.35
CA PHE A 32 -16.94 -0.03 -8.06
C PHE A 32 -16.58 0.03 -9.56
N GLN A 33 -16.81 1.15 -10.22
CA GLN A 33 -16.48 1.31 -11.64
C GLN A 33 -14.96 1.47 -11.86
N PHE A 34 -14.28 2.17 -10.95
CA PHE A 34 -12.88 2.52 -11.11
C PHE A 34 -11.92 1.39 -10.69
N PHE A 35 -12.08 0.85 -9.48
CA PHE A 35 -11.04 0.00 -8.88
C PHE A 35 -10.86 -1.37 -9.53
N PRO A 36 -11.89 -2.09 -10.00
CA PRO A 36 -11.67 -3.35 -10.72
C PRO A 36 -10.89 -3.15 -12.02
N ALA A 37 -11.20 -2.07 -12.76
CA ALA A 37 -10.49 -1.72 -13.99
C ALA A 37 -9.05 -1.28 -13.69
N ALA A 38 -8.84 -0.42 -12.69
CA ALA A 38 -7.52 0.03 -12.26
C ALA A 38 -6.66 -1.12 -11.76
N PHE A 39 -7.23 -2.05 -11.00
CA PHE A 39 -6.56 -3.24 -10.51
C PHE A 39 -6.06 -4.14 -11.63
N THR A 40 -6.93 -4.49 -12.59
CA THR A 40 -6.55 -5.34 -13.72
C THR A 40 -5.58 -4.63 -14.67
N PHE A 41 -5.68 -3.31 -14.81
CA PHE A 41 -4.69 -2.51 -15.55
C PHE A 41 -3.33 -2.53 -14.83
N ALA A 42 -3.29 -2.25 -13.52
CA ALA A 42 -2.05 -2.22 -12.75
C ALA A 42 -1.35 -3.59 -12.79
N ARG A 43 -2.10 -4.68 -12.63
CA ARG A 43 -1.59 -6.04 -12.69
C ARG A 43 -0.89 -6.32 -14.04
N ARG A 44 -1.55 -5.99 -15.16
CA ARG A 44 -0.96 -6.16 -16.49
C ARG A 44 0.22 -5.22 -16.74
N LEU A 45 0.14 -3.99 -16.22
CA LEU A 45 1.25 -3.04 -16.33
C LEU A 45 2.50 -3.56 -15.64
N TYR A 46 2.36 -4.07 -14.40
CA TYR A 46 3.50 -4.57 -13.64
C TYR A 46 4.14 -5.79 -14.29
N ASP A 47 3.34 -6.71 -14.86
CA ASP A 47 3.85 -7.86 -15.62
C ASP A 47 4.58 -7.47 -16.92
N ALA A 48 4.15 -6.37 -17.53
CA ALA A 48 4.72 -5.90 -18.80
C ALA A 48 5.97 -5.01 -18.61
N LEU A 49 6.23 -4.51 -17.40
CA LEU A 49 7.40 -3.67 -17.13
C LEU A 49 8.68 -4.52 -17.25
N PRO A 50 9.69 -4.07 -18.03
CA PRO A 50 10.96 -4.78 -18.17
C PRO A 50 11.90 -4.46 -16.98
N VAL A 51 11.41 -4.64 -15.75
CA VAL A 51 12.15 -4.38 -14.51
C VAL A 51 11.93 -5.51 -13.52
N ALA A 52 12.93 -5.79 -12.69
CA ALA A 52 12.82 -6.75 -11.60
C ALA A 52 12.48 -6.04 -10.29
N PHE A 53 11.57 -6.62 -9.53
CA PHE A 53 11.20 -6.23 -8.18
C PHE A 53 10.55 -7.42 -7.47
N ASP A 54 10.64 -7.46 -6.16
CA ASP A 54 10.02 -8.52 -5.38
C ASP A 54 8.49 -8.41 -5.43
N HIS A 55 7.84 -9.48 -5.83
CA HIS A 55 6.38 -9.62 -5.83
C HIS A 55 5.97 -11.08 -5.90
N ASP A 56 4.75 -11.36 -5.47
CA ASP A 56 4.09 -12.64 -5.67
C ASP A 56 2.58 -12.42 -5.86
N TRP A 57 2.07 -12.88 -6.99
CA TRP A 57 0.65 -12.82 -7.32
C TRP A 57 -0.07 -14.04 -6.76
N CYS A 58 0.11 -14.27 -5.47
CA CYS A 58 -0.38 -15.43 -4.72
C CYS A 58 -1.86 -15.37 -4.35
N GLY A 59 -2.56 -14.32 -4.75
CA GLY A 59 -3.93 -14.05 -4.32
C GLY A 59 -3.99 -13.23 -3.02
N VAL A 60 -5.13 -12.58 -2.84
CA VAL A 60 -5.49 -11.87 -1.60
C VAL A 60 -6.83 -12.38 -1.11
N THR A 61 -6.96 -12.68 0.17
CA THR A 61 -8.24 -13.03 0.79
C THR A 61 -8.58 -12.00 1.87
N GLN A 62 -9.68 -11.30 1.69
CA GLN A 62 -10.27 -10.45 2.73
C GLN A 62 -11.25 -11.27 3.54
N LEU A 63 -10.99 -11.39 4.84
CA LEU A 63 -11.63 -12.30 5.75
C LEU A 63 -12.83 -11.70 6.46
N GLY A 64 -13.89 -12.50 6.60
CA GLY A 64 -15.08 -12.17 7.38
C GLY A 64 -14.92 -12.59 8.84
N TRP A 65 -13.99 -11.99 9.56
CA TRP A 65 -13.59 -12.34 10.91
C TRP A 65 -14.59 -11.92 11.99
N ASP A 66 -15.48 -10.97 11.69
CA ASP A 66 -16.58 -10.54 12.54
C ASP A 66 -17.87 -10.35 11.72
N GLU A 67 -18.99 -10.12 12.38
CA GLU A 67 -20.29 -9.94 11.73
C GLU A 67 -20.30 -8.74 10.76
N LYS A 68 -19.65 -7.64 11.13
CA LYS A 68 -19.56 -6.44 10.29
C LYS A 68 -18.76 -6.69 9.01
N SER A 69 -17.63 -7.36 9.10
CA SER A 69 -16.82 -7.73 7.94
C SER A 69 -17.53 -8.73 7.04
N GLN A 70 -18.26 -9.70 7.61
CA GLN A 70 -19.09 -10.66 6.85
C GLN A 70 -20.18 -9.94 6.07
N GLN A 71 -20.91 -9.01 6.69
CA GLN A 71 -21.95 -8.21 6.01
C GLN A 71 -21.34 -7.37 4.88
N LYS A 72 -20.19 -6.72 5.11
CA LYS A 72 -19.49 -5.95 4.09
C LYS A 72 -19.06 -6.85 2.91
N ILE A 73 -18.54 -8.03 3.18
CA ILE A 73 -18.14 -9.00 2.15
C ILE A 73 -19.34 -9.48 1.35
N ALA A 74 -20.47 -9.80 2.00
CA ALA A 74 -21.70 -10.18 1.31
C ALA A 74 -22.19 -9.08 0.35
N GLN A 75 -22.12 -7.82 0.76
CA GLN A 75 -22.45 -6.67 -0.08
C GLN A 75 -21.49 -6.55 -1.28
N MET A 76 -20.18 -6.74 -1.08
CA MET A 76 -19.20 -6.70 -2.18
C MET A 76 -19.43 -7.84 -3.18
N LEU A 77 -19.74 -9.05 -2.71
CA LEU A 77 -20.04 -10.21 -3.56
C LEU A 77 -21.33 -10.00 -4.38
N SER A 78 -22.32 -9.27 -3.84
CA SER A 78 -23.55 -8.96 -4.56
C SER A 78 -23.36 -8.06 -5.79
N LEU A 79 -22.17 -7.44 -5.95
CA LEU A 79 -21.82 -6.65 -7.13
C LEU A 79 -21.64 -7.47 -8.40
N GLY A 80 -21.53 -8.79 -8.30
CA GLY A 80 -21.52 -9.71 -9.45
C GLY A 80 -20.28 -9.59 -10.33
N LEU A 81 -19.11 -9.33 -9.73
CA LEU A 81 -17.85 -9.34 -10.48
C LEU A 81 -17.52 -10.74 -11.00
N PRO A 82 -16.77 -10.85 -12.12
CA PRO A 82 -16.22 -12.13 -12.57
C PRO A 82 -15.40 -12.82 -11.47
N GLU A 83 -15.50 -14.14 -11.35
CA GLU A 83 -14.83 -14.92 -10.28
C GLU A 83 -13.32 -14.84 -10.32
N GLU A 84 -12.74 -14.58 -11.49
CA GLU A 84 -11.31 -14.32 -11.63
C GLU A 84 -10.85 -12.98 -11.00
N ILE A 85 -11.80 -12.05 -10.79
CA ILE A 85 -11.53 -10.77 -10.11
C ILE A 85 -11.85 -10.88 -8.63
N ALA A 86 -13.04 -11.41 -8.29
CA ALA A 86 -13.48 -11.53 -6.91
C ALA A 86 -14.47 -12.68 -6.75
N ARG A 87 -14.23 -13.59 -5.82
CA ARG A 87 -15.12 -14.73 -5.53
C ARG A 87 -15.30 -14.97 -4.04
N ALA A 88 -16.44 -15.57 -3.68
CA ALA A 88 -16.65 -16.05 -2.32
C ALA A 88 -15.75 -17.26 -2.04
N VAL A 89 -15.25 -17.35 -0.81
CA VAL A 89 -14.51 -18.53 -0.31
C VAL A 89 -14.98 -18.89 1.08
N SER A 90 -15.16 -20.20 1.31
CA SER A 90 -15.45 -20.78 2.63
C SER A 90 -14.21 -20.80 3.51
N ALA A 91 -14.37 -21.04 4.82
CA ALA A 91 -13.26 -21.21 5.74
C ALA A 91 -12.32 -22.37 5.33
N GLN A 92 -12.88 -23.47 4.79
CA GLN A 92 -12.09 -24.61 4.31
C GLN A 92 -11.27 -24.24 3.06
N GLU A 93 -11.86 -23.53 2.09
CA GLU A 93 -11.15 -23.06 0.90
C GLU A 93 -10.02 -22.06 1.27
N VAL A 94 -10.25 -21.21 2.28
CA VAL A 94 -9.18 -20.34 2.80
C VAL A 94 -8.04 -21.18 3.39
N ALA A 95 -8.35 -22.15 4.25
CA ALA A 95 -7.33 -23.03 4.83
C ALA A 95 -6.51 -23.76 3.74
N ASP A 96 -7.17 -24.29 2.72
CA ASP A 96 -6.54 -25.02 1.62
C ASP A 96 -5.66 -24.12 0.74
N THR A 97 -6.09 -22.91 0.46
CA THR A 97 -5.40 -21.98 -0.43
C THR A 97 -4.36 -21.12 0.30
N ALA A 98 -4.69 -20.58 1.46
CA ALA A 98 -3.77 -19.76 2.25
C ALA A 98 -2.77 -20.57 3.08
N GLY A 99 -3.03 -21.86 3.31
CA GLY A 99 -2.14 -22.74 4.06
C GLY A 99 -2.19 -22.58 5.59
N VAL A 100 -3.10 -21.75 6.09
CA VAL A 100 -3.37 -21.52 7.51
C VAL A 100 -4.86 -21.49 7.77
N GLU A 101 -5.28 -22.01 8.93
CA GLU A 101 -6.68 -21.99 9.35
C GLU A 101 -7.03 -20.63 9.93
N THR A 102 -8.09 -20.01 9.40
CA THR A 102 -8.60 -18.70 9.86
C THR A 102 -9.92 -18.80 10.62
N GLY A 103 -10.58 -19.96 10.55
CA GLY A 103 -11.91 -20.18 11.12
C GLY A 103 -13.06 -19.45 10.41
N CYS A 104 -12.76 -18.65 9.40
CA CYS A 104 -13.75 -17.89 8.64
C CYS A 104 -13.45 -17.90 7.15
N GLY A 105 -14.49 -17.74 6.34
CA GLY A 105 -14.39 -17.49 4.91
C GLY A 105 -14.25 -16.00 4.59
N GLY A 106 -14.44 -15.67 3.32
CA GLY A 106 -14.29 -14.28 2.89
C GLY A 106 -14.53 -14.06 1.41
N ILE A 107 -13.91 -13.00 0.90
CA ILE A 107 -13.82 -12.71 -0.52
C ILE A 107 -12.35 -12.83 -0.95
N GLN A 108 -12.11 -13.62 -1.98
CA GLN A 108 -10.79 -13.83 -2.57
C GLN A 108 -10.66 -13.04 -3.87
N TYR A 109 -9.50 -12.46 -4.07
CA TYR A 109 -9.05 -11.78 -5.28
C TYR A 109 -7.92 -12.59 -5.91
N PRO A 110 -8.23 -13.53 -6.84
CA PRO A 110 -7.24 -14.48 -7.36
C PRO A 110 -6.07 -13.83 -8.09
N LEU A 111 -6.32 -12.71 -8.77
CA LEU A 111 -5.28 -11.95 -9.49
C LEU A 111 -4.46 -11.03 -8.58
N GLY A 112 -4.81 -10.93 -7.30
CA GLY A 112 -4.11 -10.12 -6.31
C GLY A 112 -2.83 -10.77 -5.81
N GLY A 113 -2.20 -10.09 -4.87
CA GLY A 113 -0.98 -10.57 -4.24
C GLY A 113 -0.28 -9.45 -3.48
N TRP A 114 1.03 -9.53 -3.41
CA TRP A 114 1.86 -8.46 -2.84
C TRP A 114 2.99 -8.08 -3.78
N LEU A 115 3.50 -6.88 -3.61
CA LEU A 115 4.71 -6.38 -4.27
C LEU A 115 5.53 -5.52 -3.30
N CYS A 116 6.83 -5.37 -3.60
CA CYS A 116 7.71 -4.41 -2.94
C CYS A 116 7.64 -3.05 -3.66
N PRO A 117 6.86 -2.05 -3.15
CA PRO A 117 6.71 -0.78 -3.85
C PRO A 117 8.01 0.04 -3.84
N ALA A 118 8.90 -0.18 -2.87
CA ALA A 118 10.21 0.46 -2.83
C ALA A 118 11.07 0.04 -4.03
N GLU A 119 11.18 -1.27 -4.27
CA GLU A 119 11.96 -1.81 -5.39
C GLU A 119 11.35 -1.45 -6.74
N LEU A 120 10.03 -1.61 -6.87
CA LEU A 120 9.32 -1.20 -8.09
C LEU A 120 9.59 0.26 -8.42
N THR A 121 9.48 1.16 -7.44
CA THR A 121 9.73 2.60 -7.64
C THR A 121 11.18 2.84 -8.08
N ALA A 122 12.15 2.24 -7.40
CA ALA A 122 13.56 2.38 -7.75
C ALA A 122 13.87 1.84 -9.15
N ALA A 123 13.33 0.67 -9.50
CA ALA A 123 13.53 0.03 -10.79
C ALA A 123 12.91 0.84 -11.95
N VAL A 124 11.71 1.39 -11.75
CA VAL A 124 11.07 2.26 -12.75
C VAL A 124 11.85 3.57 -12.94
N ILE A 125 12.37 4.17 -11.87
CA ILE A 125 13.24 5.35 -11.96
C ILE A 125 14.52 5.01 -12.73
N ALA A 126 15.18 3.89 -12.45
CA ALA A 126 16.37 3.44 -13.16
C ALA A 126 16.09 3.22 -14.66
N LEU A 127 14.96 2.61 -14.99
CA LEU A 127 14.51 2.46 -16.38
C LEU A 127 14.28 3.84 -17.04
N ALA A 128 13.65 4.77 -16.34
CA ALA A 128 13.43 6.11 -16.85
C ALA A 128 14.76 6.88 -17.05
N GLN A 129 15.73 6.70 -16.16
CA GLN A 129 17.07 7.28 -16.29
C GLN A 129 17.78 6.77 -17.56
N SER A 130 17.65 5.47 -17.87
CA SER A 130 18.19 4.92 -19.13
C SER A 130 17.56 5.53 -20.39
N ARG A 131 16.39 6.21 -20.23
CA ARG A 131 15.66 6.90 -21.30
C ARG A 131 15.77 8.44 -21.23
N GLY A 132 16.71 8.93 -20.42
CA GLY A 132 17.02 10.36 -20.34
C GLY A 132 16.42 11.11 -19.14
N LEU A 133 15.79 10.43 -18.17
CA LEU A 133 15.40 11.09 -16.92
C LEU A 133 16.65 11.50 -16.14
N THR A 134 16.70 12.76 -15.71
CA THR A 134 17.67 13.25 -14.72
C THR A 134 17.00 13.30 -13.33
N THR A 135 17.68 12.80 -12.31
CA THR A 135 17.20 12.78 -10.92
C THR A 135 18.07 13.66 -10.03
N HIS A 136 17.42 14.40 -9.13
CA HIS A 136 18.06 15.26 -8.13
C HIS A 136 17.44 14.89 -6.78
N TYR A 137 18.20 14.20 -5.94
CA TYR A 137 17.82 13.84 -4.57
C TYR A 137 18.32 14.88 -3.58
N ALA A 138 17.74 14.93 -2.38
CA ALA A 138 17.96 15.96 -1.37
C ALA A 138 17.70 17.40 -1.93
N HIS A 139 16.79 17.52 -2.88
CA HIS A 139 16.41 18.77 -3.54
C HIS A 139 14.94 19.10 -3.24
N LYS A 140 14.70 19.59 -2.02
CA LYS A 140 13.35 20.00 -1.58
C LYS A 140 12.93 21.27 -2.28
N VAL A 141 11.83 21.21 -3.03
CA VAL A 141 11.17 22.39 -3.61
C VAL A 141 10.34 23.06 -2.51
N GLU A 142 10.58 24.35 -2.27
CA GLU A 142 9.86 25.16 -1.28
C GLU A 142 8.71 25.95 -1.89
N SER A 143 8.89 26.48 -3.08
CA SER A 143 7.85 27.25 -3.76
C SER A 143 7.87 27.09 -5.27
N LEU A 144 6.72 27.34 -5.86
CA LEU A 144 6.48 27.34 -7.29
C LEU A 144 5.86 28.69 -7.69
N SER A 145 6.33 29.25 -8.78
CA SER A 145 5.69 30.39 -9.43
C SER A 145 5.61 30.16 -10.93
N ARG A 146 4.68 30.83 -11.60
CA ARG A 146 4.50 30.72 -13.04
C ARG A 146 4.36 32.09 -13.65
N THR A 147 5.20 32.33 -14.64
CA THR A 147 5.05 33.41 -15.61
C THR A 147 4.86 32.80 -17.00
N GLU A 148 5.83 32.84 -17.88
CA GLU A 148 5.86 32.09 -19.13
C GLU A 148 6.22 30.60 -18.88
N ARG A 149 7.05 30.36 -17.88
CA ARG A 149 7.51 29.03 -17.44
C ARG A 149 7.21 28.85 -15.95
N TRP A 150 7.40 27.61 -15.48
CA TRP A 150 7.36 27.31 -14.06
C TRP A 150 8.75 27.51 -13.46
N ASP A 151 8.85 28.36 -12.45
CA ASP A 151 10.05 28.61 -11.68
C ASP A 151 9.94 27.92 -10.34
N LEU A 152 10.91 27.06 -10.03
CA LEU A 152 11.04 26.28 -8.80
C LEU A 152 12.12 26.93 -7.94
N ARG A 153 11.82 27.14 -6.67
CA ARG A 153 12.78 27.53 -5.67
C ARG A 153 13.04 26.41 -4.69
N PHE A 154 14.28 26.06 -4.47
CA PHE A 154 14.70 24.98 -3.59
C PHE A 154 15.10 25.52 -2.21
N ALA A 155 15.10 24.61 -1.19
CA ALA A 155 15.46 24.93 0.19
C ALA A 155 16.92 25.45 0.35
N ASP A 156 17.81 25.10 -0.57
CA ASP A 156 19.20 25.58 -0.62
C ASP A 156 19.35 26.93 -1.32
N GLY A 157 18.25 27.57 -1.71
CA GLY A 157 18.21 28.85 -2.40
C GLY A 157 18.45 28.80 -3.90
N LYS A 158 18.71 27.63 -4.48
CA LYS A 158 18.81 27.45 -5.93
C LYS A 158 17.45 27.57 -6.60
N GLU A 159 17.48 27.79 -7.91
CA GLU A 159 16.28 27.90 -8.76
C GLU A 159 16.42 27.04 -10.01
N ALA A 160 15.28 26.60 -10.54
CA ALA A 160 15.19 25.92 -11.84
C ALA A 160 13.92 26.35 -12.56
N SER A 161 13.95 26.38 -13.89
CA SER A 161 12.81 26.78 -14.72
C SER A 161 12.44 25.70 -15.73
N HIS A 162 11.15 25.35 -15.80
CA HIS A 162 10.63 24.29 -16.64
C HIS A 162 9.35 24.71 -17.37
N ALA A 163 9.14 24.14 -18.57
CA ALA A 163 7.92 24.41 -19.35
C ALA A 163 6.67 23.81 -18.68
N SER A 164 6.82 22.67 -18.01
CA SER A 164 5.75 21.96 -17.32
C SER A 164 6.27 21.37 -16.02
N VAL A 165 5.38 21.26 -15.02
CA VAL A 165 5.67 20.65 -13.73
C VAL A 165 4.58 19.64 -13.40
N VAL A 166 4.98 18.46 -12.93
CA VAL A 166 4.09 17.45 -12.36
C VAL A 166 4.36 17.35 -10.86
N LEU A 167 3.34 17.62 -10.06
CA LEU A 167 3.40 17.49 -8.60
C LEU A 167 2.93 16.09 -8.20
N ALA A 168 3.84 15.29 -7.64
CA ALA A 168 3.56 13.91 -7.20
C ALA A 168 4.21 13.65 -5.82
N ASN A 169 4.17 14.66 -4.95
CA ASN A 169 4.88 14.70 -3.66
C ASN A 169 4.05 14.21 -2.46
N GLY A 170 3.06 13.34 -2.71
CA GLY A 170 2.26 12.69 -1.67
C GLY A 170 1.55 13.70 -0.76
N HIS A 171 1.60 13.49 0.56
CA HIS A 171 0.90 14.35 1.52
C HIS A 171 1.45 15.80 1.57
N HIS A 172 2.64 16.04 1.04
CA HIS A 172 3.20 17.39 0.91
C HIS A 172 2.60 18.19 -0.25
N ILE A 173 1.66 17.63 -1.03
CA ILE A 173 1.07 18.33 -2.18
C ILE A 173 0.38 19.65 -1.76
N SER A 174 -0.22 19.70 -0.58
CA SER A 174 -0.89 20.89 -0.05
C SER A 174 0.05 22.01 0.43
N GLN A 175 1.38 21.80 0.40
CA GLN A 175 2.34 22.84 0.80
C GLN A 175 2.44 24.00 -0.20
N PHE A 176 2.10 23.75 -1.46
CA PHE A 176 2.16 24.77 -2.49
C PHE A 176 0.84 25.53 -2.59
N ILE A 177 0.91 26.85 -2.79
CA ILE A 177 -0.26 27.72 -2.89
C ILE A 177 -1.21 27.26 -4.01
N GLN A 178 -0.67 26.69 -5.08
CA GLN A 178 -1.44 26.19 -6.23
C GLN A 178 -2.30 24.97 -5.87
N THR A 179 -1.91 24.21 -4.88
CA THR A 179 -2.55 22.95 -4.49
C THR A 179 -3.05 22.93 -3.03
N ALA A 180 -2.95 24.07 -2.33
CA ALA A 180 -3.35 24.19 -0.93
C ALA A 180 -4.85 23.89 -0.66
N ALA A 181 -5.69 24.07 -1.68
CA ALA A 181 -7.14 23.82 -1.60
C ALA A 181 -7.54 22.36 -1.88
N LEU A 182 -6.60 21.48 -2.26
CA LEU A 182 -6.92 20.08 -2.51
C LEU A 182 -7.40 19.39 -1.22
N PRO A 183 -8.53 18.65 -1.26
CA PRO A 183 -9.13 18.03 -0.07
C PRO A 183 -8.40 16.73 0.31
N VAL A 184 -7.11 16.82 0.54
CA VAL A 184 -6.25 15.72 0.99
C VAL A 184 -5.82 15.92 2.44
N TYR A 185 -5.47 14.83 3.11
CA TYR A 185 -4.94 14.88 4.47
C TYR A 185 -3.87 13.80 4.70
N PRO A 186 -2.90 14.06 5.59
CA PRO A 186 -1.89 13.07 5.92
C PRO A 186 -2.46 11.97 6.82
N VAL A 187 -1.96 10.75 6.62
CA VAL A 187 -2.23 9.60 7.48
C VAL A 187 -0.92 8.87 7.73
N GLY A 188 -0.41 9.05 8.94
CA GLY A 188 0.73 8.29 9.42
C GLY A 188 0.39 6.82 9.67
N GLY A 189 1.36 5.95 9.54
CA GLY A 189 1.20 4.53 9.85
C GLY A 189 2.53 3.80 9.89
N GLN A 190 2.54 2.73 10.69
CA GLN A 190 3.67 1.83 10.85
C GLN A 190 3.28 0.42 10.42
N VAL A 191 4.13 -0.20 9.61
CA VAL A 191 4.08 -1.62 9.23
C VAL A 191 5.17 -2.34 9.99
N SER A 192 4.87 -3.50 10.55
CA SER A 192 5.83 -4.36 11.22
C SER A 192 6.35 -5.42 10.25
N HIS A 193 7.65 -5.62 10.22
CA HIS A 193 8.29 -6.74 9.53
C HIS A 193 8.60 -7.81 10.57
N ILE A 194 8.11 -9.01 10.34
CA ILE A 194 8.20 -10.08 11.33
C ILE A 194 8.90 -11.29 10.75
N PRO A 195 9.75 -11.97 11.54
CA PRO A 195 10.37 -13.21 11.10
C PRO A 195 9.31 -14.29 10.90
N THR A 196 9.64 -15.28 10.08
CA THR A 196 8.78 -16.45 9.91
C THR A 196 8.84 -17.37 11.14
N ALA A 197 7.77 -18.14 11.34
CA ALA A 197 7.66 -19.17 12.36
C ALA A 197 7.05 -20.44 11.75
N PRO A 198 7.17 -21.63 12.40
CA PRO A 198 6.80 -22.90 11.75
C PRO A 198 5.37 -22.98 11.22
N ALA A 199 4.40 -22.43 11.93
CA ALA A 199 3.02 -22.40 11.44
C ALA A 199 2.78 -21.22 10.49
N LEU A 200 3.33 -20.04 10.79
CA LEU A 200 3.23 -18.84 9.96
C LEU A 200 3.90 -19.02 8.59
N GLY A 201 5.01 -19.76 8.52
CA GLY A 201 5.73 -20.06 7.27
C GLY A 201 4.93 -20.90 6.26
N LYS A 202 3.76 -21.43 6.65
CA LYS A 202 2.84 -22.11 5.74
C LYS A 202 1.92 -21.13 4.97
N LEU A 203 1.91 -19.87 5.35
CA LEU A 203 1.08 -18.87 4.72
C LEU A 203 1.49 -18.66 3.26
N ARG A 204 0.53 -18.78 2.34
CA ARG A 204 0.73 -18.72 0.88
C ARG A 204 -0.04 -17.60 0.20
N GLN A 205 -0.95 -16.93 0.89
CA GLN A 205 -1.74 -15.82 0.34
C GLN A 205 -1.70 -14.61 1.28
N VAL A 206 -1.93 -13.43 0.72
CA VAL A 206 -2.14 -12.24 1.53
C VAL A 206 -3.49 -12.36 2.23
N LEU A 207 -3.51 -12.17 3.54
CA LEU A 207 -4.72 -12.11 4.35
C LEU A 207 -5.00 -10.66 4.74
N CYS A 208 -6.23 -10.19 4.50
CA CYS A 208 -6.73 -8.90 4.95
C CYS A 208 -7.82 -9.11 6.00
N TYR A 209 -7.71 -8.41 7.12
CA TYR A 209 -8.62 -8.46 8.27
C TYR A 209 -8.86 -7.03 8.77
N ASP A 210 -8.72 -6.70 10.07
CA ASP A 210 -8.56 -5.31 10.55
C ASP A 210 -7.10 -4.81 10.36
N GLY A 211 -6.48 -5.31 9.33
CA GLY A 211 -5.11 -5.09 8.91
C GLY A 211 -4.79 -5.96 7.70
N TYR A 212 -3.51 -6.29 7.52
CA TYR A 212 -3.08 -7.26 6.53
C TYR A 212 -1.86 -8.04 7.01
N LEU A 213 -1.68 -9.24 6.48
CA LEU A 213 -0.53 -10.10 6.67
C LEU A 213 -0.13 -10.68 5.31
N THR A 214 1.14 -10.54 4.95
CA THR A 214 1.68 -11.10 3.69
C THR A 214 2.34 -12.46 3.92
N PRO A 215 2.43 -13.34 2.91
CA PRO A 215 3.37 -14.46 2.92
C PRO A 215 4.80 -13.99 3.16
N GLN A 216 5.65 -14.93 3.55
CA GLN A 216 7.08 -14.66 3.67
C GLN A 216 7.65 -14.18 2.33
N ASN A 217 8.40 -13.07 2.34
CA ASN A 217 9.20 -12.67 1.20
C ASN A 217 10.46 -13.54 1.15
N PRO A 218 10.68 -14.33 0.09
CA PRO A 218 11.85 -15.20 -0.03
C PRO A 218 13.20 -14.45 0.00
N SER A 219 13.22 -13.19 -0.44
CA SER A 219 14.44 -12.39 -0.53
C SER A 219 14.97 -11.96 0.84
N ASN A 220 14.12 -11.81 1.84
CA ASN A 220 14.51 -11.33 3.16
C ASN A 220 14.01 -12.17 4.35
N GLY A 221 13.18 -13.18 4.09
CA GLY A 221 12.72 -14.10 5.12
C GLY A 221 11.63 -13.55 6.06
N HIS A 222 11.06 -12.37 5.76
CA HIS A 222 10.08 -11.71 6.62
C HIS A 222 8.68 -11.67 6.00
N HIS A 223 7.69 -11.54 6.87
CA HIS A 223 6.33 -11.15 6.54
C HIS A 223 6.12 -9.68 6.89
N CYS A 224 5.08 -9.05 6.33
CA CYS A 224 4.61 -7.74 6.76
C CYS A 224 3.25 -7.85 7.41
N ILE A 225 3.08 -7.25 8.58
CA ILE A 225 1.78 -7.03 9.21
C ILE A 225 1.52 -5.55 9.46
N GLY A 226 0.28 -5.12 9.39
CA GLY A 226 -0.07 -3.73 9.66
C GLY A 226 -1.40 -3.31 9.06
N ALA A 227 -1.62 -2.02 9.04
CA ALA A 227 -0.76 -0.98 9.57
C ALA A 227 -1.48 -0.22 10.70
N SER A 228 -0.71 0.44 11.53
CA SER A 228 -1.30 1.46 12.40
C SER A 228 -1.84 2.63 11.57
N TYR A 229 -2.72 3.44 12.15
CA TYR A 229 -3.42 4.50 11.43
C TYR A 229 -3.55 5.75 12.32
N HIS A 230 -2.78 6.79 11.98
CA HIS A 230 -2.74 8.06 12.73
C HIS A 230 -3.14 9.21 11.81
N ARG A 231 -4.42 9.59 11.85
CA ARG A 231 -4.94 10.66 11.01
C ARG A 231 -4.39 12.02 11.44
N GLY A 232 -3.88 12.78 10.48
CA GLY A 232 -3.30 14.10 10.71
C GLY A 232 -1.82 14.08 11.10
N GLU A 233 -1.24 12.89 11.35
CA GLU A 233 0.17 12.77 11.70
C GLU A 233 1.07 12.91 10.47
N THR A 234 2.09 13.76 10.60
CA THR A 234 3.06 14.06 9.53
C THR A 234 4.50 13.70 9.89
N ASP A 235 4.80 13.43 11.17
CA ASP A 235 6.14 13.03 11.63
C ASP A 235 6.05 11.64 12.29
N MET A 236 6.05 10.60 11.45
CA MET A 236 5.98 9.22 11.92
C MET A 236 7.37 8.67 12.25
N ARG A 237 7.54 8.27 13.49
CA ARG A 237 8.73 7.57 13.99
C ARG A 237 8.34 6.18 14.48
N TYR A 238 9.33 5.30 14.62
CA TYR A 238 9.12 4.00 15.22
C TYR A 238 8.41 4.09 16.57
N SER A 239 7.43 3.25 16.76
CA SER A 239 6.62 3.16 17.98
C SER A 239 6.46 1.70 18.39
N GLU A 240 6.93 1.36 19.60
CA GLU A 240 6.69 0.04 20.20
C GLU A 240 5.19 -0.23 20.41
N ALA A 241 4.43 0.81 20.72
CA ALA A 241 2.98 0.70 20.87
C ALA A 241 2.31 0.30 19.56
N ASP A 242 2.73 0.87 18.42
CA ASP A 242 2.23 0.49 17.10
C ASP A 242 2.65 -0.93 16.72
N GLN A 243 3.88 -1.36 17.08
CA GLN A 243 4.33 -2.73 16.92
C GLN A 243 3.40 -3.72 17.65
N ALA A 244 3.19 -3.46 18.93
CA ALA A 244 2.31 -4.27 19.78
C ALA A 244 0.86 -4.25 19.25
N GLN A 245 0.37 -3.09 18.80
CA GLN A 245 -0.98 -2.95 18.26
C GLN A 245 -1.16 -3.75 16.97
N ASN A 246 -0.20 -3.73 16.04
CA ASN A 246 -0.26 -4.50 14.80
C ASN A 246 -0.39 -6.01 15.09
N ARG A 247 0.39 -6.52 16.06
CA ARG A 247 0.29 -7.89 16.51
C ARG A 247 -1.05 -8.19 17.20
N GLN A 248 -1.49 -7.30 18.11
CA GLN A 248 -2.71 -7.52 18.87
C GLN A 248 -3.95 -7.57 17.97
N ARG A 249 -4.06 -6.70 16.96
CA ARG A 249 -5.15 -6.75 15.98
C ARG A 249 -5.24 -8.08 15.25
N LEU A 250 -4.10 -8.67 14.90
CA LEU A 250 -4.09 -10.00 14.28
C LEU A 250 -4.66 -11.05 15.25
N ILE A 251 -4.22 -11.04 16.50
CA ILE A 251 -4.69 -12.00 17.52
C ILE A 251 -6.18 -11.79 17.82
N ASP A 252 -6.64 -10.55 17.91
CA ASP A 252 -8.05 -10.23 18.16
C ASP A 252 -8.98 -10.71 17.03
N CYS A 253 -8.51 -10.63 15.77
CA CYS A 253 -9.27 -11.17 14.64
C CYS A 253 -9.27 -12.71 14.58
N PHE A 254 -8.21 -13.36 15.10
CA PHE A 254 -8.02 -14.82 15.05
C PHE A 254 -7.61 -15.40 16.39
N PRO A 255 -8.46 -15.30 17.43
CA PRO A 255 -8.09 -15.66 18.81
C PRO A 255 -7.78 -17.15 18.97
N ASP A 256 -8.39 -18.01 18.15
CA ASP A 256 -8.21 -19.46 18.20
C ASP A 256 -7.07 -19.97 17.28
N ALA A 257 -6.51 -19.11 16.44
CA ALA A 257 -5.46 -19.48 15.50
C ALA A 257 -4.08 -19.55 16.21
N ALA A 258 -3.52 -20.74 16.30
CA ALA A 258 -2.20 -20.93 16.91
C ALA A 258 -1.11 -20.14 16.17
N TRP A 259 -1.15 -20.10 14.83
CA TRP A 259 -0.18 -19.37 14.00
C TRP A 259 -0.19 -17.87 14.25
N ALA A 260 -1.34 -17.27 14.58
CA ALA A 260 -1.42 -15.84 14.88
C ALA A 260 -0.69 -15.48 16.17
N LYS A 261 -0.64 -16.41 17.12
CA LYS A 261 0.07 -16.26 18.41
C LYS A 261 1.59 -16.39 18.28
N GLU A 262 2.07 -17.07 17.21
CA GLU A 262 3.50 -17.22 16.91
C GLU A 262 4.14 -15.92 16.35
N VAL A 263 3.32 -14.94 15.97
CA VAL A 263 3.83 -13.66 15.43
C VAL A 263 4.68 -12.95 16.47
N ASP A 264 5.94 -12.74 16.12
CA ASP A 264 6.93 -12.05 16.95
C ASP A 264 7.26 -10.67 16.38
N VAL A 265 7.10 -9.64 17.19
CA VAL A 265 7.42 -8.24 16.86
C VAL A 265 8.61 -7.71 17.69
N SER A 266 9.29 -8.58 18.44
CA SER A 266 10.33 -8.20 19.40
C SER A 266 11.61 -7.66 18.74
N GLU A 267 11.87 -8.02 17.47
CA GLU A 267 13.02 -7.47 16.72
C GLU A 267 12.90 -5.97 16.47
N GLY A 268 11.71 -5.38 16.59
CA GLY A 268 11.48 -3.97 16.36
C GLY A 268 11.67 -3.53 14.90
N ASP A 269 11.73 -4.47 13.94
CA ASP A 269 11.84 -4.14 12.52
C ASP A 269 10.51 -3.61 12.00
N ALA A 270 10.51 -2.37 11.55
CA ALA A 270 9.31 -1.68 11.11
C ALA A 270 9.60 -0.62 10.05
N ARG A 271 8.56 -0.23 9.36
CA ARG A 271 8.58 0.91 8.45
C ARG A 271 7.48 1.89 8.81
N CYS A 272 7.87 3.15 9.00
CA CYS A 272 6.94 4.26 9.18
C CYS A 272 6.79 5.04 7.87
N GLY A 273 5.59 5.58 7.62
CA GLY A 273 5.35 6.41 6.46
C GLY A 273 4.07 7.22 6.60
N VAL A 274 3.98 8.32 5.84
CA VAL A 274 2.80 9.20 5.83
C VAL A 274 2.14 9.13 4.46
N ARG A 275 0.92 8.61 4.44
CA ARG A 275 0.09 8.49 3.23
C ARG A 275 -0.63 9.81 2.97
N CYS A 276 -0.88 10.11 1.71
CA CYS A 276 -1.81 11.15 1.27
C CYS A 276 -3.17 10.50 1.05
N ALA A 277 -4.17 10.90 1.82
CA ALA A 277 -5.51 10.33 1.76
C ALA A 277 -6.55 11.35 1.31
N THR A 278 -7.58 10.87 0.62
CA THR A 278 -8.81 11.58 0.27
C THR A 278 -9.98 11.00 1.05
N ARG A 279 -11.08 11.74 1.20
CA ARG A 279 -12.25 11.25 1.95
C ARG A 279 -12.99 10.12 1.25
N ASP A 280 -13.00 10.15 -0.07
CA ASP A 280 -13.69 9.21 -0.96
C ASP A 280 -12.80 8.06 -1.44
N HIS A 281 -11.53 8.02 -1.01
CA HIS A 281 -10.52 7.07 -1.43
C HIS A 281 -10.17 7.09 -2.94
N LEU A 282 -10.71 8.04 -3.70
CA LEU A 282 -10.38 8.18 -5.12
C LEU A 282 -9.05 8.93 -5.32
N PRO A 283 -8.24 8.53 -6.30
CA PRO A 283 -7.04 9.28 -6.68
C PRO A 283 -7.42 10.59 -7.35
N MET A 284 -6.58 11.61 -7.16
CA MET A 284 -6.74 12.89 -7.82
C MET A 284 -5.70 13.03 -8.93
N VAL A 285 -6.16 13.31 -10.14
CA VAL A 285 -5.34 13.63 -11.32
C VAL A 285 -6.01 14.79 -12.06
N GLY A 286 -5.24 15.85 -12.34
CA GLY A 286 -5.78 17.02 -13.04
C GLY A 286 -4.78 18.17 -13.12
N ASN A 287 -5.22 19.25 -13.72
CA ASN A 287 -4.47 20.51 -13.77
C ASN A 287 -4.83 21.38 -12.56
N VAL A 288 -3.88 22.16 -12.10
CA VAL A 288 -3.98 23.16 -11.01
C VAL A 288 -3.59 24.54 -11.52
#